data_e876d7d28ff6a3f51b2daa4c02d6b391
#
_entry.id   e876d7d28ff6a3f51b2daa4c02d6b391
#
_cell.length_a   1.000
_cell.length_b   1.000
_cell.length_c   1.000
_cell.angle_alpha   90.00
_cell.angle_beta   90.00
_cell.angle_gamma   90.00
#
_symmetry.space_group_name_H-M   'P 1'
#
loop_
_entity.id
_entity.type
_entity.pdbx_description
1 polymer ?
#
loop_
_entity_poly.entity_id
_entity_poly.type
_entity_poly.pdbx_seq_one_letter_code
_entity_poly.pdbx_strand_id
1 'polypeptide(L)'
;MAGPGARARIRLVAVAVLVMASLVTGCAPGRPHGPVGALAFWDRARLLAALPLGSGRVQRGQSHPAGSAAALRVGALFEHDASGNHFCTASVVASPGKDLLITAAHCINGGQGGSGYSSDIVFIPGYRDGQEPYGVWTVARLLVAPQWAKFSDPDYDVGFVVLQPHDGQNIQDVLGANKLPSDRGYRYLVHVTGYPDSANAPITCVNTTSRQSATQLRFNCPGYTGGTSGSPWVTQFSTRSRTGTIVGVIGGYQEGGDAPSVSYSVRLGAAVHDLYEQAVSGKTAAGQA
;
A
#
# COMPACT_ATOMS: atom_id res chain seq x y z
N MET A 1 -32.19 -94.37 -12.83
CA MET A 1 -32.57 -94.00 -11.47
C MET A 1 -31.97 -92.66 -11.22
N ALA A 2 -32.80 -91.65 -11.08
CA ALA A 2 -32.42 -90.26 -10.99
C ALA A 2 -32.21 -89.85 -9.55
N GLY A 3 -31.14 -89.14 -9.24
CA GLY A 3 -30.91 -88.48 -7.99
C GLY A 3 -30.98 -86.96 -8.11
N PRO A 4 -31.51 -86.23 -7.13
CA PRO A 4 -31.96 -84.84 -7.33
C PRO A 4 -30.87 -83.79 -7.14
N GLY A 5 -30.95 -82.80 -7.98
CA GLY A 5 -30.06 -81.65 -8.01
C GLY A 5 -30.14 -80.70 -6.80
N ALA A 6 -28.98 -80.30 -6.37
CA ALA A 6 -28.80 -79.23 -5.34
C ALA A 6 -28.90 -77.83 -6.00
N ARG A 7 -29.88 -77.06 -5.59
CA ARG A 7 -30.05 -75.65 -5.98
C ARG A 7 -29.12 -74.75 -5.12
N ALA A 8 -28.06 -74.22 -5.70
CA ALA A 8 -27.24 -73.22 -5.09
C ALA A 8 -27.99 -71.89 -5.03
N ARG A 9 -28.22 -71.37 -3.81
CA ARG A 9 -28.78 -70.04 -3.58
C ARG A 9 -27.61 -69.03 -3.58
N ILE A 10 -27.54 -68.21 -4.65
CA ILE A 10 -26.64 -67.07 -4.73
C ILE A 10 -27.21 -65.98 -3.82
N ARG A 11 -26.51 -65.65 -2.75
CA ARG A 11 -26.81 -64.45 -1.94
C ARG A 11 -26.11 -63.25 -2.58
N LEU A 12 -26.89 -62.37 -3.17
CA LEU A 12 -26.41 -61.03 -3.57
C LEU A 12 -26.11 -60.22 -2.29
N VAL A 13 -24.84 -59.90 -2.09
CA VAL A 13 -24.42 -58.94 -1.09
C VAL A 13 -24.43 -57.57 -1.80
N ALA A 14 -25.40 -56.75 -1.47
CA ALA A 14 -25.41 -55.36 -1.93
C ALA A 14 -24.38 -54.56 -1.12
N VAL A 15 -23.28 -54.21 -1.75
CA VAL A 15 -22.30 -53.29 -1.20
C VAL A 15 -22.81 -51.88 -1.45
N ALA A 16 -23.35 -51.25 -0.41
CA ALA A 16 -23.69 -49.83 -0.44
C ALA A 16 -22.40 -49.00 -0.37
N VAL A 17 -21.97 -48.46 -1.52
CA VAL A 17 -20.91 -47.47 -1.58
C VAL A 17 -21.47 -46.12 -1.10
N LEU A 18 -21.17 -45.76 0.14
CA LEU A 18 -21.40 -44.41 0.65
C LEU A 18 -20.38 -43.46 -0.02
N VAL A 19 -20.83 -42.73 -1.03
CA VAL A 19 -20.07 -41.58 -1.57
C VAL A 19 -20.22 -40.43 -0.56
N MET A 20 -19.21 -40.26 0.28
CA MET A 20 -19.07 -39.03 1.08
C MET A 20 -18.70 -37.91 0.09
N ALA A 21 -19.68 -37.10 -0.28
CA ALA A 21 -19.45 -35.83 -0.95
C ALA A 21 -18.82 -34.87 0.09
N SER A 22 -17.51 -34.73 0.06
CA SER A 22 -16.82 -33.68 0.78
C SER A 22 -17.24 -32.35 0.16
N LEU A 23 -18.12 -31.63 0.85
CA LEU A 23 -18.39 -30.22 0.57
C LEU A 23 -17.10 -29.43 0.85
N VAL A 24 -16.26 -29.28 -0.16
CA VAL A 24 -15.24 -28.26 -0.16
C VAL A 24 -15.98 -26.93 -0.30
N THR A 25 -16.27 -26.29 0.84
CA THR A 25 -16.63 -24.88 0.86
C THR A 25 -15.42 -24.11 0.39
N GLY A 26 -15.29 -23.95 -0.94
CA GLY A 26 -14.37 -23.01 -1.53
C GLY A 26 -14.77 -21.62 -1.02
N CYS A 27 -13.92 -20.98 -0.23
CA CYS A 27 -14.00 -19.54 -0.04
C CYS A 27 -13.89 -18.91 -1.44
N ALA A 28 -15.02 -18.46 -1.98
CA ALA A 28 -14.99 -17.58 -3.14
C ALA A 28 -14.16 -16.34 -2.76
N PRO A 29 -13.26 -15.87 -3.63
CA PRO A 29 -12.57 -14.61 -3.37
C PRO A 29 -13.64 -13.55 -3.14
N GLY A 30 -13.60 -12.93 -1.94
CA GLY A 30 -14.58 -11.91 -1.56
C GLY A 30 -14.56 -10.79 -2.59
N ARG A 31 -15.74 -10.37 -3.05
CA ARG A 31 -15.84 -9.18 -3.91
C ARG A 31 -15.27 -7.99 -3.12
N PRO A 32 -14.49 -7.10 -3.78
CA PRO A 32 -14.00 -5.89 -3.11
C PRO A 32 -15.20 -5.10 -2.59
N HIS A 33 -15.13 -4.70 -1.33
CA HIS A 33 -16.14 -3.88 -0.71
C HIS A 33 -16.02 -2.45 -1.23
N GLY A 34 -17.14 -1.76 -1.49
CA GLY A 34 -17.12 -0.31 -1.71
C GLY A 34 -16.67 0.44 -0.43
N PRO A 35 -16.54 1.79 -0.47
CA PRO A 35 -15.99 2.57 0.65
C PRO A 35 -16.61 2.27 2.02
N VAL A 36 -17.92 2.06 2.08
CA VAL A 36 -18.63 1.67 3.34
C VAL A 36 -18.22 0.26 3.77
N GLY A 37 -17.99 -0.66 2.82
CA GLY A 37 -17.55 -2.02 3.12
C GLY A 37 -16.11 -2.04 3.66
N ALA A 38 -15.22 -1.20 3.13
CA ALA A 38 -13.86 -1.07 3.63
C ALA A 38 -13.81 -0.59 5.09
N LEU A 39 -14.63 0.39 5.49
CA LEU A 39 -14.74 0.82 6.88
C LEU A 39 -15.22 -0.31 7.80
N ALA A 40 -16.18 -1.12 7.35
CA ALA A 40 -16.67 -2.27 8.12
C ALA A 40 -15.65 -3.43 8.16
N PHE A 41 -14.82 -3.56 7.13
CA PHE A 41 -13.78 -4.57 7.04
C PHE A 41 -12.64 -4.32 8.02
N TRP A 42 -12.15 -3.08 8.13
CA TRP A 42 -11.01 -2.72 8.98
C TRP A 42 -11.45 -2.43 10.41
N ASP A 43 -11.49 -3.45 11.26
CA ASP A 43 -11.57 -3.30 12.72
C ASP A 43 -10.17 -3.21 13.35
N ARG A 44 -10.11 -2.82 14.63
CA ARG A 44 -8.84 -2.66 15.35
C ARG A 44 -7.99 -3.95 15.33
N ALA A 45 -8.60 -5.12 15.39
CA ALA A 45 -7.87 -6.38 15.42
C ALA A 45 -7.19 -6.64 14.07
N ARG A 46 -7.87 -6.37 12.95
CA ARG A 46 -7.31 -6.48 11.61
C ARG A 46 -6.22 -5.46 11.33
N LEU A 47 -6.40 -4.21 11.79
CA LEU A 47 -5.37 -3.17 11.68
C LEU A 47 -4.08 -3.59 12.41
N LEU A 48 -4.18 -4.12 13.63
CA LEU A 48 -3.02 -4.59 14.40
C LEU A 48 -2.39 -5.87 13.84
N ALA A 49 -3.16 -6.69 13.13
CA ALA A 49 -2.70 -7.95 12.54
C ALA A 49 -2.23 -7.80 11.09
N ALA A 50 -2.42 -6.65 10.46
CA ALA A 50 -1.97 -6.40 9.10
C ALA A 50 -0.45 -6.52 8.99
N LEU A 51 0.02 -7.21 7.94
CA LEU A 51 1.44 -7.42 7.70
C LEU A 51 2.01 -6.28 6.86
N PRO A 52 3.30 -5.96 7.01
CA PRO A 52 3.96 -5.00 6.14
C PRO A 52 4.02 -5.54 4.71
N LEU A 53 3.77 -4.69 3.74
CA LEU A 53 4.05 -5.02 2.35
C LEU A 53 5.56 -4.82 2.11
N GLY A 54 6.20 -5.79 1.47
CA GLY A 54 7.64 -5.81 1.22
C GLY A 54 8.45 -6.59 2.26
N SER A 55 9.62 -7.10 1.87
CA SER A 55 10.50 -7.94 2.69
C SER A 55 11.75 -7.18 3.13
N GLY A 56 11.91 -6.94 4.42
CA GLY A 56 13.13 -6.37 5.00
C GLY A 56 13.49 -7.01 6.34
N ARG A 57 14.76 -7.42 6.53
CA ARG A 57 15.24 -7.88 7.84
C ARG A 57 15.59 -6.70 8.72
N VAL A 58 15.12 -6.71 9.97
CA VAL A 58 15.38 -5.67 10.96
C VAL A 58 16.88 -5.59 11.29
N GLN A 59 17.50 -4.44 11.02
CA GLN A 59 18.78 -4.04 11.63
C GLN A 59 18.57 -2.78 12.45
N ARG A 60 19.06 -2.78 13.68
CA ARG A 60 18.96 -1.62 14.59
C ARG A 60 19.87 -0.49 14.12
N GLY A 61 19.31 0.67 13.87
CA GLY A 61 20.02 1.88 13.46
C GLY A 61 19.37 3.17 13.98
N GLN A 62 19.91 4.33 13.58
CA GLN A 62 19.60 5.65 14.18
C GLN A 62 18.32 6.33 13.63
N SER A 63 17.29 5.60 13.32
CA SER A 63 15.96 6.18 13.13
C SER A 63 15.33 6.45 14.50
N HIS A 64 14.52 7.50 14.59
CA HIS A 64 13.84 7.87 15.82
C HIS A 64 12.33 7.69 15.67
N PRO A 65 11.61 7.35 16.77
CA PRO A 65 10.15 7.41 16.75
C PRO A 65 9.69 8.79 16.26
N ALA A 66 8.83 8.84 15.25
CA ALA A 66 8.26 10.08 14.77
C ALA A 66 7.29 10.63 15.83
N GLY A 67 7.46 11.87 16.24
CA GLY A 67 6.45 12.57 17.03
C GLY A 67 5.15 12.73 16.22
N SER A 68 4.01 12.81 16.89
CA SER A 68 2.69 12.98 16.27
C SER A 68 2.64 14.13 15.26
N ALA A 69 3.45 15.17 15.51
CA ALA A 69 3.56 16.33 14.64
C ALA A 69 4.29 16.07 13.30
N ALA A 70 5.25 15.15 13.26
CA ALA A 70 5.97 14.80 12.04
C ALA A 70 5.12 13.86 11.13
N ALA A 71 4.23 13.08 11.73
CA ALA A 71 3.37 12.13 11.06
C ALA A 71 2.00 12.68 10.65
N LEU A 72 1.72 13.97 10.86
CA LEU A 72 0.36 14.52 10.65
C LEU A 72 -0.20 14.27 9.25
N ARG A 73 0.64 14.35 8.21
CA ARG A 73 0.25 14.15 6.79
C ARG A 73 0.69 12.81 6.23
N VAL A 74 1.32 12.01 7.07
CA VAL A 74 1.77 10.66 6.74
C VAL A 74 0.91 9.68 7.52
N GLY A 75 0.48 8.63 6.88
CA GLY A 75 -0.38 7.63 7.51
C GLY A 75 -0.05 6.23 7.03
N ALA A 76 -0.52 5.25 7.78
CA ALA A 76 -0.56 3.88 7.32
C ALA A 76 -1.65 3.74 6.25
N LEU A 77 -1.28 3.09 5.15
CA LEU A 77 -2.18 2.71 4.06
C LEU A 77 -2.42 1.21 4.18
N PHE A 78 -3.55 0.82 4.71
CA PHE A 78 -3.94 -0.57 4.84
C PHE A 78 -4.64 -1.03 3.57
N GLU A 79 -4.36 -2.24 3.16
CA GLU A 79 -4.92 -2.86 1.97
C GLU A 79 -5.22 -4.35 2.19
N HIS A 80 -6.05 -4.91 1.33
CA HIS A 80 -6.33 -6.33 1.27
C HIS A 80 -6.12 -6.85 -0.15
N ASP A 81 -5.36 -7.92 -0.29
CA ASP A 81 -5.17 -8.63 -1.56
C ASP A 81 -5.30 -10.15 -1.39
N ALA A 82 -4.96 -10.90 -2.43
CA ALA A 82 -5.01 -12.38 -2.41
C ALA A 82 -4.06 -13.01 -1.39
N SER A 83 -3.03 -12.30 -0.92
CA SER A 83 -2.06 -12.76 0.08
C SER A 83 -2.45 -12.41 1.51
N GLY A 84 -3.43 -11.53 1.70
CA GLY A 84 -3.95 -11.17 3.02
C GLY A 84 -4.11 -9.68 3.27
N ASN A 85 -3.99 -9.29 4.54
CA ASN A 85 -4.05 -7.91 5.00
C ASN A 85 -2.64 -7.35 5.13
N HIS A 86 -2.37 -6.24 4.45
CA HIS A 86 -1.07 -5.61 4.41
C HIS A 86 -1.14 -4.12 4.76
N PHE A 87 0.01 -3.51 4.99
CA PHE A 87 0.12 -2.07 5.11
C PHE A 87 1.37 -1.52 4.43
N CYS A 88 1.24 -0.30 3.99
CA CYS A 88 2.27 0.59 3.47
C CYS A 88 2.20 1.95 4.17
N THR A 89 2.94 2.90 3.66
CA THR A 89 2.89 4.31 4.04
C THR A 89 2.37 5.16 2.88
N ALA A 90 1.59 6.18 3.17
CA ALA A 90 1.20 7.20 2.19
C ALA A 90 1.27 8.61 2.79
N SER A 91 1.22 9.63 1.93
CA SER A 91 1.25 11.03 2.36
C SER A 91 0.27 11.89 1.59
N VAL A 92 -0.36 12.84 2.28
CA VAL A 92 -1.23 13.85 1.66
C VAL A 92 -0.39 14.78 0.78
N VAL A 93 -0.78 14.92 -0.47
CA VAL A 93 -0.20 15.82 -1.46
C VAL A 93 -1.22 16.85 -1.93
N ALA A 94 -0.76 18.08 -2.15
CA ALA A 94 -1.64 19.17 -2.57
C ALA A 94 -2.30 18.88 -3.93
N SER A 95 -3.61 19.03 -3.99
CA SER A 95 -4.42 18.88 -5.19
C SER A 95 -5.57 19.86 -5.21
N PRO A 96 -6.12 20.21 -6.40
CA PRO A 96 -7.33 21.02 -6.51
C PRO A 96 -8.54 20.42 -5.78
N GLY A 97 -8.69 19.06 -5.82
CA GLY A 97 -9.72 18.31 -5.11
C GLY A 97 -9.49 18.20 -3.61
N LYS A 98 -8.27 18.50 -3.12
CA LYS A 98 -7.86 18.43 -1.71
C LYS A 98 -7.99 17.03 -1.08
N ASP A 99 -7.94 15.99 -1.88
CA ASP A 99 -8.32 14.61 -1.60
C ASP A 99 -7.25 13.60 -1.97
N LEU A 100 -6.01 14.06 -2.29
CA LEU A 100 -4.99 13.23 -2.94
C LEU A 100 -3.90 12.77 -1.98
N LEU A 101 -3.55 11.48 -2.09
CA LEU A 101 -2.35 10.89 -1.50
C LEU A 101 -1.36 10.49 -2.58
N ILE A 102 -0.07 10.45 -2.21
CA ILE A 102 1.01 9.78 -2.94
C ILE A 102 1.54 8.62 -2.13
N THR A 103 1.86 7.52 -2.80
CA THR A 103 2.46 6.30 -2.25
C THR A 103 3.31 5.60 -3.32
N ALA A 104 3.84 4.40 -3.05
CA ALA A 104 4.43 3.55 -4.06
C ALA A 104 3.32 2.84 -4.88
N ALA A 105 3.60 2.51 -6.14
CA ALA A 105 2.62 1.82 -6.98
C ALA A 105 2.39 0.38 -6.49
N HIS A 106 3.44 -0.33 -6.05
CA HIS A 106 3.33 -1.68 -5.52
C HIS A 106 2.44 -1.78 -4.26
N CYS A 107 2.23 -0.66 -3.53
CA CYS A 107 1.34 -0.59 -2.39
C CYS A 107 -0.16 -0.63 -2.75
N ILE A 108 -0.51 -0.41 -4.01
CA ILE A 108 -1.91 -0.32 -4.45
C ILE A 108 -2.21 -1.12 -5.71
N ASN A 109 -1.18 -1.70 -6.33
CA ASN A 109 -1.32 -2.51 -7.54
C ASN A 109 -0.17 -3.52 -7.63
N GLY A 110 -0.49 -4.79 -7.73
CA GLY A 110 0.46 -5.92 -7.73
C GLY A 110 1.36 -6.02 -8.97
N GLY A 111 1.29 -5.08 -9.94
CA GLY A 111 2.14 -5.06 -11.13
C GLY A 111 1.93 -6.24 -12.06
N GLN A 112 2.98 -6.60 -12.81
CA GLN A 112 2.95 -7.69 -13.78
C GLN A 112 2.70 -9.05 -13.11
N GLY A 113 1.64 -9.73 -13.52
CA GLY A 113 1.28 -11.03 -12.96
C GLY A 113 0.62 -10.99 -11.59
N GLY A 114 0.45 -9.81 -11.01
CA GLY A 114 -0.30 -9.60 -9.77
C GLY A 114 -1.82 -9.54 -9.99
N SER A 115 -2.56 -9.37 -8.88
CA SER A 115 -4.03 -9.33 -8.87
C SER A 115 -4.64 -8.02 -9.42
N GLY A 116 -3.81 -7.10 -9.94
CA GLY A 116 -4.24 -5.76 -10.31
C GLY A 116 -4.26 -4.82 -9.10
N TYR A 117 -5.29 -3.98 -9.00
CA TYR A 117 -5.45 -3.08 -7.84
C TYR A 117 -5.87 -3.84 -6.60
N SER A 118 -5.27 -3.48 -5.46
CA SER A 118 -5.67 -3.97 -4.14
C SER A 118 -7.10 -3.52 -3.77
N SER A 119 -7.75 -4.25 -2.88
CA SER A 119 -9.12 -3.96 -2.40
C SER A 119 -9.12 -3.43 -0.97
N ASP A 120 -10.27 -2.94 -0.54
CA ASP A 120 -10.54 -2.53 0.85
C ASP A 120 -9.50 -1.57 1.44
N ILE A 121 -8.92 -0.72 0.56
CA ILE A 121 -7.88 0.22 0.97
C ILE A 121 -8.48 1.29 1.88
N VAL A 122 -7.79 1.53 3.01
CA VAL A 122 -8.07 2.66 3.89
C VAL A 122 -6.76 3.37 4.26
N PHE A 123 -6.85 4.69 4.43
CA PHE A 123 -5.74 5.53 4.90
C PHE A 123 -6.03 6.04 6.30
N ILE A 124 -5.06 5.86 7.21
CA ILE A 124 -5.18 6.31 8.60
C ILE A 124 -4.01 7.27 8.89
N PRO A 125 -4.24 8.58 8.79
CA PRO A 125 -3.19 9.57 9.04
C PRO A 125 -2.81 9.58 10.52
N GLY A 126 -1.50 9.65 10.79
CA GLY A 126 -0.97 9.64 12.14
C GLY A 126 -1.22 8.36 12.93
N TYR A 127 -1.57 7.25 12.26
CA TYR A 127 -1.79 5.94 12.89
C TYR A 127 -0.72 5.61 13.92
N ARG A 128 -1.13 5.09 15.07
CA ARG A 128 -0.22 4.67 16.13
C ARG A 128 -0.91 3.68 17.08
N ASP A 129 -0.37 2.47 17.20
CA ASP A 129 -0.80 1.45 18.15
C ASP A 129 -2.31 1.15 18.10
N GLY A 130 -2.87 1.12 16.87
CA GLY A 130 -4.29 0.92 16.64
C GLY A 130 -5.16 2.14 16.93
N GLN A 131 -4.57 3.32 17.07
CA GLN A 131 -5.29 4.59 17.21
C GLN A 131 -5.40 5.32 15.86
N GLU A 132 -6.53 5.95 15.63
CA GLU A 132 -6.93 6.63 14.41
C GLU A 132 -7.22 8.12 14.70
N PRO A 133 -6.17 8.91 15.03
CA PRO A 133 -6.37 10.25 15.61
C PRO A 133 -7.08 11.24 14.67
N TYR A 134 -7.12 10.94 13.37
CA TYR A 134 -7.77 11.77 12.35
C TYR A 134 -8.76 10.98 11.50
N GLY A 135 -9.29 9.88 12.06
CA GLY A 135 -10.26 9.00 11.40
C GLY A 135 -9.68 8.07 10.34
N VAL A 136 -10.55 7.24 9.79
CA VAL A 136 -10.26 6.27 8.74
C VAL A 136 -10.82 6.79 7.42
N TRP A 137 -9.94 7.00 6.45
CA TRP A 137 -10.28 7.58 5.15
C TRP A 137 -10.40 6.49 4.09
N THR A 138 -11.51 6.47 3.39
CA THR A 138 -11.77 5.49 2.32
C THR A 138 -11.38 6.02 0.93
N VAL A 139 -11.20 5.10 -0.01
CA VAL A 139 -10.69 5.39 -1.34
C VAL A 139 -11.82 5.56 -2.35
N ALA A 140 -11.70 6.59 -3.19
CA ALA A 140 -12.54 6.81 -4.35
C ALA A 140 -11.91 6.21 -5.62
N ARG A 141 -10.59 6.41 -5.83
CA ARG A 141 -9.87 5.93 -7.01
C ARG A 141 -8.40 5.65 -6.70
N LEU A 142 -7.82 4.72 -7.45
CA LEU A 142 -6.41 4.36 -7.44
C LEU A 142 -5.81 4.60 -8.82
N LEU A 143 -4.58 5.10 -8.87
CA LEU A 143 -3.89 5.36 -10.13
C LEU A 143 -2.42 4.93 -10.04
N VAL A 144 -2.01 4.11 -11.00
CA VAL A 144 -0.61 3.78 -11.28
C VAL A 144 -0.33 3.92 -12.76
N ALA A 145 0.92 4.12 -13.13
CA ALA A 145 1.33 4.17 -14.54
C ALA A 145 1.14 2.80 -15.22
N PRO A 146 0.75 2.78 -16.52
CA PRO A 146 0.63 1.53 -17.28
C PRO A 146 1.93 0.70 -17.32
N GLN A 147 3.09 1.35 -17.25
CA GLN A 147 4.39 0.70 -17.21
C GLN A 147 4.58 -0.12 -15.93
N TRP A 148 4.10 0.40 -14.78
CA TRP A 148 4.04 -0.40 -13.56
C TRP A 148 3.05 -1.55 -13.69
N ALA A 149 1.80 -1.24 -14.01
CA ALA A 149 0.73 -2.24 -14.03
C ALA A 149 1.00 -3.44 -14.97
N LYS A 150 1.69 -3.20 -16.11
CA LYS A 150 1.93 -4.22 -17.14
C LYS A 150 3.29 -4.90 -17.05
N PHE A 151 4.30 -4.19 -16.53
CA PHE A 151 5.70 -4.62 -16.64
C PHE A 151 6.43 -4.59 -15.29
N SER A 152 5.81 -4.14 -14.21
CA SER A 152 6.45 -3.87 -12.91
C SER A 152 7.74 -3.05 -13.07
N ASP A 153 7.70 -2.05 -13.99
CA ASP A 153 8.87 -1.22 -14.26
C ASP A 153 9.18 -0.34 -13.04
N PRO A 154 10.34 -0.55 -12.37
CA PRO A 154 10.68 0.16 -11.13
C PRO A 154 10.81 1.68 -11.30
N ASP A 155 10.99 2.18 -12.52
CA ASP A 155 11.04 3.61 -12.79
C ASP A 155 9.64 4.28 -12.76
N TYR A 156 8.59 3.49 -12.59
CA TYR A 156 7.19 3.93 -12.49
C TYR A 156 6.51 3.47 -11.19
N ASP A 157 7.27 3.05 -10.18
CA ASP A 157 6.75 2.61 -8.88
C ASP A 157 6.34 3.81 -8.00
N VAL A 158 5.39 4.59 -8.51
CA VAL A 158 4.69 5.67 -7.80
C VAL A 158 3.20 5.57 -8.10
N GLY A 159 2.37 5.70 -7.06
CA GLY A 159 0.93 5.67 -7.18
C GLY A 159 0.25 6.86 -6.52
N PHE A 160 -0.95 7.19 -6.98
CA PHE A 160 -1.83 8.16 -6.36
C PHE A 160 -3.13 7.51 -5.91
N VAL A 161 -3.62 7.96 -4.77
CA VAL A 161 -4.90 7.55 -4.17
C VAL A 161 -5.78 8.77 -4.01
N VAL A 162 -6.93 8.78 -4.64
CA VAL A 162 -7.97 9.79 -4.43
C VAL A 162 -8.89 9.29 -3.34
N LEU A 163 -9.07 10.08 -2.29
CA LEU A 163 -9.90 9.72 -1.13
C LEU A 163 -11.34 10.21 -1.27
N GLN A 164 -12.25 9.53 -0.58
CA GLN A 164 -13.58 10.06 -0.29
C GLN A 164 -13.49 11.12 0.81
N PRO A 165 -14.38 12.10 0.84
CA PRO A 165 -14.55 12.97 2.01
C PRO A 165 -14.89 12.15 3.25
N HIS A 166 -14.32 12.52 4.39
CA HIS A 166 -14.65 11.97 5.71
C HIS A 166 -15.37 13.04 6.52
N ASP A 167 -16.57 12.74 7.02
CA ASP A 167 -17.46 13.69 7.69
C ASP A 167 -17.67 15.01 6.92
N GLY A 168 -17.77 14.90 5.58
CA GLY A 168 -17.97 16.03 4.68
C GLY A 168 -16.73 16.93 4.47
N GLN A 169 -15.57 16.55 4.98
CA GLN A 169 -14.31 17.27 4.83
C GLN A 169 -13.33 16.52 3.93
N ASN A 170 -12.53 17.26 3.17
CA ASN A 170 -11.42 16.67 2.42
C ASN A 170 -10.15 16.60 3.28
N ILE A 171 -9.31 15.60 3.05
CA ILE A 171 -8.12 15.29 3.86
C ILE A 171 -7.16 16.49 3.97
N GLN A 172 -6.96 17.24 2.89
CA GLN A 172 -6.08 18.40 2.88
C GLN A 172 -6.62 19.55 3.73
N ASP A 173 -7.93 19.72 3.83
CA ASP A 173 -8.53 20.77 4.68
C ASP A 173 -8.31 20.46 6.17
N VAL A 174 -8.28 19.17 6.53
CA VAL A 174 -8.06 18.73 7.91
C VAL A 174 -6.58 18.76 8.28
N LEU A 175 -5.67 18.29 7.39
CA LEU A 175 -4.27 18.02 7.74
C LEU A 175 -3.28 18.96 7.03
N GLY A 176 -3.70 19.68 6.00
CA GLY A 176 -2.82 20.32 5.04
C GLY A 176 -2.16 19.29 4.11
N ALA A 177 -1.27 19.74 3.23
CA ALA A 177 -0.63 18.89 2.24
C ALA A 177 0.81 19.28 1.97
N ASN A 178 1.63 18.33 1.53
CA ASN A 178 2.93 18.59 0.93
C ASN A 178 2.77 18.92 -0.56
N LYS A 179 3.73 19.61 -1.15
CA LYS A 179 3.74 19.93 -2.58
C LYS A 179 4.50 18.87 -3.36
N LEU A 180 4.20 18.71 -4.65
CA LEU A 180 5.07 18.02 -5.59
C LEU A 180 6.20 18.96 -6.06
N PRO A 181 7.36 18.43 -6.50
CA PRO A 181 8.49 19.23 -6.89
C PRO A 181 8.28 19.89 -8.26
N SER A 182 8.81 21.09 -8.44
CA SER A 182 9.07 21.70 -9.75
C SER A 182 10.49 21.45 -10.25
N ASP A 183 11.39 21.03 -9.37
CA ASP A 183 12.81 20.75 -9.59
C ASP A 183 13.06 19.23 -9.68
N ARG A 184 14.03 18.81 -10.46
CA ARG A 184 14.36 17.43 -10.78
C ARG A 184 15.80 17.06 -10.45
N GLY A 185 16.34 17.62 -9.36
CA GLY A 185 17.68 17.30 -8.87
C GLY A 185 17.81 15.87 -8.33
N TYR A 186 18.97 15.60 -7.72
CA TYR A 186 19.27 14.31 -7.08
C TYR A 186 19.72 14.46 -5.63
N ARG A 187 20.08 15.67 -5.21
CA ARG A 187 20.66 15.91 -3.89
C ARG A 187 19.78 16.86 -3.09
N TYR A 188 19.06 16.31 -2.15
CA TYR A 188 18.12 17.00 -1.29
C TYR A 188 18.37 16.61 0.16
N LEU A 189 18.33 17.55 1.11
CA LEU A 189 18.13 17.23 2.51
C LEU A 189 16.65 16.90 2.69
N VAL A 190 16.32 15.66 3.07
CA VAL A 190 14.95 15.19 3.21
C VAL A 190 14.66 14.71 4.63
N HIS A 191 13.42 14.94 5.04
CA HIS A 191 12.78 14.29 6.17
C HIS A 191 11.94 13.13 5.60
N VAL A 192 12.20 11.91 6.04
CA VAL A 192 11.44 10.73 5.64
C VAL A 192 10.71 10.20 6.86
N THR A 193 9.40 10.02 6.76
CA THR A 193 8.57 9.46 7.83
C THR A 193 7.77 8.30 7.26
N GLY A 194 7.79 7.14 7.93
CA GLY A 194 7.10 5.94 7.47
C GLY A 194 6.88 4.92 8.56
N TYR A 195 6.09 3.91 8.25
CA TYR A 195 5.62 2.85 9.15
C TYR A 195 6.40 1.56 8.91
N PRO A 196 7.41 1.21 9.73
CA PRO A 196 8.14 -0.03 9.60
C PRO A 196 7.37 -1.21 10.21
N ASP A 197 7.68 -2.43 9.79
CA ASP A 197 7.17 -3.68 10.36
C ASP A 197 7.57 -3.88 11.84
N SER A 198 8.63 -3.21 12.26
CA SER A 198 9.17 -3.31 13.62
C SER A 198 8.37 -2.56 14.68
N ALA A 199 7.39 -1.71 14.27
CA ALA A 199 6.62 -0.90 15.21
C ALA A 199 5.25 -0.49 14.63
N ASN A 200 4.19 -0.58 15.42
CA ASN A 200 2.87 -0.04 15.09
C ASN A 200 2.81 1.50 15.19
N ALA A 201 3.92 2.16 14.89
CA ALA A 201 4.08 3.61 14.97
C ALA A 201 5.13 4.07 13.96
N PRO A 202 5.03 5.30 13.44
CA PRO A 202 5.97 5.76 12.44
C PRO A 202 7.34 6.09 13.04
N ILE A 203 8.37 5.88 12.24
CA ILE A 203 9.73 6.36 12.46
C ILE A 203 10.01 7.55 11.54
N THR A 204 11.03 8.34 11.88
CA THR A 204 11.51 9.44 11.03
C THR A 204 13.04 9.48 11.00
N CYS A 205 13.57 9.94 9.88
CA CYS A 205 14.99 10.17 9.70
C CYS A 205 15.22 11.38 8.78
N VAL A 206 16.34 12.06 9.00
CA VAL A 206 16.79 13.18 8.17
C VAL A 206 18.14 12.86 7.60
N ASN A 207 18.27 12.86 6.27
CA ASN A 207 19.54 12.69 5.58
C ASN A 207 19.49 13.30 4.16
N THR A 208 20.63 13.33 3.50
CA THR A 208 20.75 13.85 2.14
C THR A 208 20.63 12.70 1.13
N THR A 209 19.80 12.90 0.10
CA THR A 209 19.66 11.97 -1.00
C THR A 209 20.85 12.01 -1.93
N SER A 210 21.06 10.95 -2.70
CA SER A 210 22.05 10.85 -3.75
C SER A 210 21.43 10.24 -5.01
N ARG A 211 22.14 10.36 -6.13
CA ARG A 211 21.76 9.73 -7.38
C ARG A 211 22.02 8.23 -7.32
N GLN A 212 21.02 7.41 -7.61
CA GLN A 212 21.16 5.97 -7.85
C GLN A 212 21.32 5.69 -9.35
N SER A 213 20.45 6.27 -10.18
CA SER A 213 20.49 6.19 -11.65
C SER A 213 20.03 7.51 -12.28
N ALA A 214 19.74 7.53 -13.56
CA ALA A 214 19.11 8.68 -14.22
C ALA A 214 17.67 8.91 -13.71
N THR A 215 16.99 7.87 -13.30
CA THR A 215 15.57 7.82 -12.94
C THR A 215 15.33 7.56 -11.46
N GLN A 216 16.39 7.21 -10.69
CA GLN A 216 16.25 6.79 -9.30
C GLN A 216 17.11 7.61 -8.34
N LEU A 217 16.57 7.86 -7.19
CA LEU A 217 17.23 8.45 -6.02
C LEU A 217 17.57 7.36 -4.99
N ARG A 218 18.56 7.64 -4.14
CA ARG A 218 18.96 6.81 -3.01
C ARG A 218 18.97 7.63 -1.72
N PHE A 219 18.52 7.02 -0.64
CA PHE A 219 18.51 7.56 0.72
C PHE A 219 19.08 6.53 1.69
N ASN A 220 20.04 6.94 2.51
CA ASN A 220 20.64 6.06 3.51
C ASN A 220 20.14 6.46 4.90
N CYS A 221 19.31 5.62 5.48
CA CYS A 221 18.91 5.71 6.86
C CYS A 221 18.40 4.36 7.35
N PRO A 222 18.86 3.89 8.51
CA PRO A 222 18.47 2.56 8.99
C PRO A 222 17.05 2.53 9.57
N GLY A 223 16.47 1.32 9.60
CA GLY A 223 15.17 1.05 10.19
C GLY A 223 13.98 1.14 9.23
N TYR A 224 14.23 1.42 7.94
CA TYR A 224 13.19 1.40 6.92
C TYR A 224 13.02 -0.02 6.38
N THR A 225 12.18 -0.78 7.06
CA THR A 225 11.82 -2.18 6.74
C THR A 225 10.50 -2.23 5.98
N GLY A 226 9.94 -3.40 5.74
CA GLY A 226 8.61 -3.59 5.15
C GLY A 226 7.56 -2.67 5.79
N GLY A 227 6.58 -2.24 5.03
CA GLY A 227 5.58 -1.24 5.44
C GLY A 227 6.01 0.22 5.26
N THR A 228 7.33 0.52 5.19
CA THR A 228 7.79 1.88 4.89
C THR A 228 7.65 2.26 3.42
N SER A 229 7.31 1.33 2.54
CA SER A 229 6.96 1.59 1.14
C SER A 229 5.96 2.73 1.03
N GLY A 230 6.17 3.67 0.10
CA GLY A 230 5.35 4.87 -0.05
C GLY A 230 5.71 6.04 0.90
N SER A 231 6.65 5.88 1.83
CA SER A 231 7.09 6.97 2.72
C SER A 231 7.58 8.17 1.95
N PRO A 232 7.04 9.38 2.19
CA PRO A 232 7.44 10.58 1.45
C PRO A 232 8.84 11.06 1.85
N TRP A 233 9.64 11.47 0.85
CA TRP A 233 10.91 12.17 1.03
C TRP A 233 10.67 13.68 0.91
N VAL A 234 10.54 14.35 2.06
CA VAL A 234 10.12 15.75 2.13
C VAL A 234 11.33 16.67 2.28
N THR A 235 11.62 17.47 1.27
CA THR A 235 12.62 18.55 1.31
C THR A 235 11.97 19.88 1.65
N GLN A 236 12.78 20.90 1.94
CA GLN A 236 12.32 22.24 2.32
C GLN A 236 11.26 22.22 3.44
N PHE A 237 11.44 21.29 4.38
CA PHE A 237 10.50 21.10 5.47
C PHE A 237 10.45 22.30 6.39
N SER A 238 9.27 22.92 6.51
CA SER A 238 8.99 24.01 7.43
C SER A 238 8.47 23.46 8.75
N THR A 239 9.18 23.69 9.84
CA THR A 239 8.72 23.31 11.20
C THR A 239 7.46 24.08 11.64
N ARG A 240 7.21 25.27 11.08
CA ARG A 240 6.03 26.07 11.38
C ARG A 240 4.77 25.48 10.74
N SER A 241 4.77 25.27 9.41
CA SER A 241 3.64 24.68 8.67
C SER A 241 3.63 23.15 8.70
N ARG A 242 4.78 22.56 9.06
CA ARG A 242 5.03 21.10 9.02
C ARG A 242 4.80 20.50 7.62
N THR A 243 5.03 21.31 6.58
CA THR A 243 4.91 20.95 5.18
C THR A 243 6.22 21.18 4.46
N GLY A 244 6.36 20.55 3.30
CA GLY A 244 7.49 20.76 2.40
C GLY A 244 7.15 20.27 1.00
N THR A 245 8.18 19.93 0.26
CA THR A 245 8.08 19.40 -1.11
C THR A 245 8.50 17.93 -1.13
N ILE A 246 7.64 17.04 -1.60
CA ILE A 246 7.94 15.61 -1.76
C ILE A 246 8.77 15.45 -3.04
N VAL A 247 9.99 14.95 -2.93
CA VAL A 247 10.90 14.71 -4.05
C VAL A 247 11.05 13.24 -4.40
N GLY A 248 10.46 12.35 -3.61
CA GLY A 248 10.44 10.91 -3.78
C GLY A 248 9.50 10.23 -2.79
N VAL A 249 9.28 8.95 -2.99
CA VAL A 249 8.62 8.03 -2.04
C VAL A 249 9.44 6.74 -1.99
N ILE A 250 9.46 6.04 -0.86
CA ILE A 250 10.11 4.71 -0.80
C ILE A 250 9.40 3.77 -1.78
N GLY A 251 10.13 3.34 -2.80
CA GLY A 251 9.67 2.53 -3.92
C GLY A 251 10.72 2.52 -5.04
N GLY A 252 10.37 2.02 -6.22
CA GLY A 252 11.28 1.98 -7.36
C GLY A 252 12.23 0.79 -7.32
N TYR A 253 13.54 1.03 -7.43
CA TYR A 253 14.53 -0.04 -7.44
C TYR A 253 14.38 -0.95 -6.21
N GLN A 254 14.25 -2.26 -6.45
CA GLN A 254 14.00 -3.27 -5.41
C GLN A 254 12.77 -2.94 -4.53
N GLU A 255 11.70 -2.35 -5.11
CA GLU A 255 10.50 -1.91 -4.38
C GLU A 255 10.80 -1.04 -3.16
N GLY A 256 11.86 -0.24 -3.24
CA GLY A 256 12.30 0.65 -2.17
C GLY A 256 13.57 0.21 -1.45
N GLY A 257 14.06 -1.02 -1.68
CA GLY A 257 15.34 -1.53 -1.21
C GLY A 257 15.26 -2.79 -0.36
N ASP A 258 16.20 -3.70 -0.57
CA ASP A 258 16.31 -4.99 0.17
C ASP A 258 17.02 -4.86 1.53
N ALA A 259 17.66 -3.73 1.78
CA ALA A 259 18.42 -3.49 3.02
C ALA A 259 17.76 -2.38 3.85
N PRO A 260 17.47 -2.62 5.15
CA PRO A 260 16.78 -1.64 6.01
C PRO A 260 17.52 -0.31 6.20
N SER A 261 18.77 -0.22 5.77
CA SER A 261 19.60 0.98 5.90
C SER A 261 19.70 1.81 4.61
N VAL A 262 19.12 1.31 3.52
CA VAL A 262 19.17 1.95 2.19
C VAL A 262 17.80 1.89 1.58
N SER A 263 17.27 3.04 1.20
CA SER A 263 15.99 3.14 0.48
C SER A 263 16.19 3.80 -0.88
N TYR A 264 15.32 3.46 -1.80
CA TYR A 264 15.28 4.02 -3.14
C TYR A 264 13.94 4.70 -3.43
N SER A 265 13.94 5.54 -4.43
CA SER A 265 12.74 6.23 -4.92
C SER A 265 12.86 6.50 -6.41
N VAL A 266 11.76 6.42 -7.11
CA VAL A 266 11.63 7.04 -8.42
C VAL A 266 11.88 8.55 -8.28
N ARG A 267 12.64 9.13 -9.20
CA ARG A 267 12.76 10.59 -9.33
C ARG A 267 11.46 11.14 -9.93
N LEU A 268 10.73 11.98 -9.16
CA LEU A 268 9.43 12.51 -9.54
C LEU A 268 9.53 13.43 -10.77
N GLY A 269 9.64 12.81 -11.95
CA GLY A 269 9.78 13.44 -13.25
C GLY A 269 8.46 13.64 -13.98
N ALA A 270 8.54 13.82 -15.33
CA ALA A 270 7.37 14.11 -16.17
C ALA A 270 6.29 13.02 -16.05
N ALA A 271 6.68 11.74 -16.08
CA ALA A 271 5.71 10.63 -15.99
C ALA A 271 4.88 10.65 -14.68
N VAL A 272 5.50 11.05 -13.56
CA VAL A 272 4.78 11.18 -12.29
C VAL A 272 3.87 12.41 -12.30
N HIS A 273 4.31 13.51 -12.92
CA HIS A 273 3.44 14.68 -13.11
C HIS A 273 2.26 14.38 -14.03
N ASP A 274 2.46 13.63 -15.12
CA ASP A 274 1.38 13.21 -16.01
C ASP A 274 0.37 12.31 -15.27
N LEU A 275 0.83 11.42 -14.39
CA LEU A 275 -0.03 10.60 -13.54
C LEU A 275 -0.78 11.46 -12.50
N TYR A 276 -0.11 12.46 -11.92
CA TYR A 276 -0.76 13.44 -11.03
C TYR A 276 -1.87 14.21 -11.77
N GLU A 277 -1.62 14.73 -12.98
CA GLU A 277 -2.64 15.43 -13.77
C GLU A 277 -3.84 14.52 -14.09
N GLN A 278 -3.63 13.24 -14.36
CA GLN A 278 -4.72 12.27 -14.50
C GLN A 278 -5.50 12.11 -13.18
N ALA A 279 -4.81 12.06 -12.04
CA ALA A 279 -5.45 11.93 -10.74
C ALA A 279 -6.36 13.14 -10.41
N VAL A 280 -5.88 14.37 -10.66
CA VAL A 280 -6.63 15.60 -10.34
C VAL A 280 -7.70 15.97 -11.37
N SER A 281 -7.56 15.52 -12.64
CA SER A 281 -8.54 15.79 -13.69
C SER A 281 -9.81 14.95 -13.61
N GLY A 282 -9.87 13.98 -12.73
CA GLY A 282 -10.99 13.03 -12.65
C GLY A 282 -11.10 12.05 -13.82
N LYS A 283 -10.15 12.06 -14.77
CA LYS A 283 -10.12 11.10 -15.88
C LYS A 283 -9.68 9.74 -15.35
N THR A 284 -10.53 8.73 -15.48
CA THR A 284 -10.15 7.32 -15.28
C THR A 284 -9.06 6.95 -16.27
N ALA A 285 -7.99 6.30 -15.82
CA ALA A 285 -7.05 5.66 -16.74
C ALA A 285 -7.83 4.66 -17.60
N ALA A 286 -7.64 4.71 -18.92
CA ALA A 286 -8.27 3.77 -19.84
C ALA A 286 -7.88 2.34 -19.46
N GLY A 287 -8.81 1.57 -18.87
CA GLY A 287 -8.58 0.20 -18.40
C GLY A 287 -9.21 -0.15 -17.04
N GLN A 288 -9.92 0.75 -16.40
CA GLN A 288 -10.72 0.48 -15.20
C GLN A 288 -12.21 0.36 -15.56
N ALA A 289 -12.59 -0.66 -16.30
CA ALA A 289 -13.98 -1.06 -16.54
C ALA A 289 -14.13 -2.58 -16.30
#